data_33e44e2a97a042e055a95e73d0e15441
#
_entry.id   33e44e2a97a042e055a95e73d0e15441
#
_cell.length_a   1.000
_cell.length_b   1.000
_cell.length_c   1.000
_cell.angle_alpha   90.00
_cell.angle_beta   90.00
_cell.angle_gamma   90.00
#
_symmetry.space_group_name_H-M   'P 1'
#
loop_
_entity.id
_entity.type
_entity.pdbx_description
1 polymer ?
#
loop_
_entity_poly.entity_id
_entity_poly.type
_entity_poly.pdbx_seq_one_letter_code
_entity_poly.pdbx_strand_id
1 'polypeptide(L)'
;AIATREYAAPQGEIETTIAQIWQSLLGIERVGRHDDFFDLGGYSLTAIQVVGRIREQFGLTLPLAKVFQTPTIAALGEVIFNDQVARFDNDEIERLSAEIEQLSEDQLRALLN
;
A
#
# COMPACT_ATOMS: atom_id res chain seq x y z
N ALA A 1 -31.44 12.34 -10.89
CA ALA A 1 -30.91 11.88 -9.63
C ALA A 1 -29.57 11.23 -9.84
N ILE A 2 -28.63 11.80 -9.29
CA ILE A 2 -27.32 11.28 -9.35
C ILE A 2 -27.25 10.14 -8.34
N ALA A 3 -26.91 8.97 -8.81
CA ALA A 3 -26.65 7.88 -7.91
C ALA A 3 -25.42 8.26 -7.09
N THR A 4 -25.65 8.79 -5.93
CA THR A 4 -24.61 8.96 -4.97
C THR A 4 -24.22 7.59 -4.48
N ARG A 5 -22.98 7.22 -4.67
CA ARG A 5 -22.45 6.02 -4.03
C ARG A 5 -22.65 6.16 -2.53
N GLU A 6 -23.16 5.13 -1.91
CA GLU A 6 -23.21 5.10 -0.46
C GLU A 6 -21.78 5.25 0.06
N TYR A 7 -21.64 6.06 1.10
CA TYR A 7 -20.34 6.23 1.73
C TYR A 7 -19.91 4.90 2.34
N ALA A 8 -18.72 4.45 1.95
CA ALA A 8 -18.06 3.30 2.55
C ALA A 8 -16.77 3.76 3.21
N ALA A 9 -16.67 3.57 4.51
CA ALA A 9 -15.50 4.01 5.27
C ALA A 9 -14.27 3.20 4.86
N PRO A 10 -13.07 3.83 4.91
CA PRO A 10 -11.83 3.09 4.72
C PRO A 10 -11.73 1.90 5.68
N GLN A 11 -11.23 0.79 5.19
CA GLN A 11 -11.12 -0.45 5.96
C GLN A 11 -9.65 -0.78 6.22
N GLY A 12 -9.30 -0.96 7.50
CA GLY A 12 -7.96 -1.32 7.91
C GLY A 12 -6.99 -0.15 7.92
N GLU A 13 -5.79 -0.40 8.37
CA GLU A 13 -4.77 0.64 8.54
C GLU A 13 -4.30 1.25 7.22
N ILE A 14 -4.13 0.43 6.20
CA ILE A 14 -3.63 0.89 4.89
C ILE A 14 -4.62 1.89 4.29
N GLU A 15 -5.89 1.50 4.19
CA GLU A 15 -6.90 2.38 3.62
C GLU A 15 -7.11 3.63 4.46
N THR A 16 -7.08 3.50 5.78
CA THR A 16 -7.20 4.64 6.69
C THR A 16 -6.06 5.64 6.49
N THR A 17 -4.84 5.15 6.33
CA THR A 17 -3.68 6.00 6.08
C THR A 17 -3.79 6.70 4.72
N ILE A 18 -4.21 5.98 3.68
CA ILE A 18 -4.43 6.58 2.35
C ILE A 18 -5.51 7.66 2.45
N ALA A 19 -6.60 7.39 3.16
CA ALA A 19 -7.67 8.35 3.34
C ALA A 19 -7.17 9.63 4.02
N GLN A 20 -6.33 9.52 5.03
CA GLN A 20 -5.74 10.66 5.70
C GLN A 20 -4.85 11.48 4.76
N ILE A 21 -4.07 10.80 3.93
CA ILE A 21 -3.24 11.46 2.92
C ILE A 21 -4.11 12.25 1.94
N TRP A 22 -5.15 11.62 1.42
CA TRP A 22 -6.05 12.27 0.47
C TRP A 22 -6.80 13.46 1.10
N GLN A 23 -7.29 13.29 2.32
CA GLN A 23 -7.97 14.38 3.05
C GLN A 23 -7.06 15.59 3.20
N SER A 24 -5.82 15.36 3.58
CA SER A 24 -4.83 16.42 3.76
C SER A 24 -4.50 17.12 2.44
N LEU A 25 -4.25 16.37 1.38
CA LEU A 25 -3.82 16.92 0.10
C LEU A 25 -4.96 17.52 -0.71
N LEU A 26 -6.17 16.97 -0.59
CA LEU A 26 -7.35 17.45 -1.31
C LEU A 26 -8.15 18.47 -0.52
N GLY A 27 -7.86 18.65 0.77
CA GLY A 27 -8.57 19.59 1.61
C GLY A 27 -10.02 19.21 1.87
N ILE A 28 -10.31 17.93 1.97
CA ILE A 28 -11.67 17.41 2.19
C ILE A 28 -11.77 16.74 3.56
N GLU A 29 -12.98 16.75 4.14
CA GLU A 29 -13.19 16.22 5.49
C GLU A 29 -13.41 14.72 5.53
N ARG A 30 -13.92 14.16 4.45
CA ARG A 30 -14.30 12.75 4.40
C ARG A 30 -14.07 12.19 3.00
N VAL A 31 -13.55 10.99 2.95
CA VAL A 31 -13.38 10.27 1.69
C VAL A 31 -13.80 8.82 1.89
N GLY A 32 -14.56 8.28 0.95
CA GLY A 32 -14.97 6.89 0.94
C GLY A 32 -13.97 6.02 0.21
N ARG A 33 -13.94 4.75 0.55
CA ARG A 33 -12.98 3.82 -0.06
C ARG A 33 -13.20 3.58 -1.55
N HIS A 34 -14.39 3.88 -2.04
CA HIS A 34 -14.74 3.73 -3.46
C HIS A 34 -14.82 5.06 -4.20
N ASP A 35 -14.50 6.17 -3.55
CA ASP A 35 -14.49 7.47 -4.21
C ASP A 35 -13.30 7.57 -5.15
N ASP A 36 -13.54 8.13 -6.33
CA ASP A 36 -12.49 8.32 -7.34
C ASP A 36 -11.67 9.56 -7.02
N PHE A 37 -10.34 9.40 -6.98
CA PHE A 37 -9.40 10.47 -6.66
C PHE A 37 -9.61 11.70 -7.55
N PHE A 38 -9.84 11.49 -8.85
CA PHE A 38 -10.00 12.59 -9.81
C PHE A 38 -11.35 13.28 -9.64
N ASP A 39 -12.39 12.54 -9.28
CA ASP A 39 -13.71 13.12 -8.99
C ASP A 39 -13.67 14.00 -7.74
N LEU A 40 -12.76 13.72 -6.81
CA LEU A 40 -12.60 14.50 -5.58
C LEU A 40 -11.75 15.76 -5.80
N GLY A 41 -11.33 16.04 -7.02
CA GLY A 41 -10.52 17.20 -7.34
C GLY A 41 -9.02 16.90 -7.39
N GLY A 42 -8.64 15.62 -7.43
CA GLY A 42 -7.25 15.25 -7.58
C GLY A 42 -6.76 15.47 -9.00
N TYR A 43 -5.61 16.08 -9.13
CA TYR A 43 -4.96 16.34 -10.42
C TYR A 43 -3.56 15.75 -10.40
N SER A 44 -2.85 15.83 -11.53
CA SER A 44 -1.53 15.25 -11.68
C SER A 44 -0.54 15.69 -10.61
N LEU A 45 -0.54 16.96 -10.24
CA LEU A 45 0.35 17.46 -9.20
C LEU A 45 0.01 16.84 -7.83
N THR A 46 -1.28 16.77 -7.50
CA THR A 46 -1.74 16.14 -6.26
C THR A 46 -1.40 14.65 -6.25
N ALA A 47 -1.52 13.98 -7.40
CA ALA A 47 -1.15 12.57 -7.53
C ALA A 47 0.34 12.35 -7.25
N ILE A 48 1.21 13.25 -7.69
CA ILE A 48 2.63 13.20 -7.38
C ILE A 48 2.85 13.34 -5.87
N GLN A 49 2.11 14.23 -5.23
CA GLN A 49 2.18 14.40 -3.78
C GLN A 49 1.70 13.15 -3.03
N VAL A 50 0.65 12.49 -3.54
CA VAL A 50 0.18 11.22 -2.97
C VAL A 50 1.28 10.15 -3.05
N VAL A 51 1.94 10.03 -4.19
CA VAL A 51 3.07 9.10 -4.36
C VAL A 51 4.16 9.37 -3.32
N GLY A 52 4.51 10.64 -3.11
CA GLY A 52 5.50 11.04 -2.12
C GLY A 52 5.11 10.67 -0.69
N ARG A 53 3.85 10.90 -0.35
CA ARG A 53 3.34 10.57 0.99
C ARG A 53 3.27 9.06 1.22
N ILE A 54 2.89 8.30 0.21
CA ILE A 54 2.88 6.83 0.28
C ILE A 54 4.29 6.31 0.51
N ARG A 55 5.27 6.88 -0.17
CA ARG A 55 6.66 6.52 0.04
C ARG A 55 7.12 6.78 1.47
N GLU A 56 6.73 7.91 2.05
CA GLU A 56 7.07 8.26 3.44
C GLU A 56 6.39 7.32 4.44
N GLN A 57 5.13 6.98 4.21
CA GLN A 57 4.33 6.20 5.16
C GLN A 57 4.56 4.70 5.04
N PHE A 58 4.73 4.19 3.83
CA PHE A 58 4.80 2.75 3.56
C PHE A 58 6.16 2.28 3.05
N GLY A 59 7.06 3.20 2.73
CA GLY A 59 8.34 2.85 2.15
C GLY A 59 8.26 2.28 0.74
N LEU A 60 7.13 2.48 0.07
CA LEU A 60 6.88 1.97 -1.27
C LEU A 60 7.06 3.08 -2.30
N THR A 61 7.91 2.83 -3.30
CA THR A 61 8.02 3.71 -4.46
C THR A 61 6.96 3.31 -5.48
N LEU A 62 5.81 4.00 -5.44
CA LEU A 62 4.69 3.72 -6.31
C LEU A 62 4.85 4.48 -7.62
N PRO A 63 4.79 3.79 -8.79
CA PRO A 63 4.78 4.51 -10.06
C PRO A 63 3.56 5.41 -10.17
N LEU A 64 3.74 6.61 -10.70
CA LEU A 64 2.64 7.57 -10.86
C LEU A 64 1.48 6.97 -11.65
N ALA A 65 1.78 6.16 -12.67
CA ALA A 65 0.77 5.48 -13.46
C ALA A 65 -0.17 4.61 -12.63
N LYS A 66 0.31 4.07 -11.51
CA LYS A 66 -0.53 3.25 -10.62
C LYS A 66 -1.65 4.07 -9.98
N VAL A 67 -1.40 5.33 -9.64
CA VAL A 67 -2.45 6.19 -9.09
C VAL A 67 -3.56 6.39 -10.13
N PHE A 68 -3.20 6.55 -11.40
CA PHE A 68 -4.18 6.68 -12.48
C PHE A 68 -4.93 5.38 -12.75
N GLN A 69 -4.28 4.23 -12.59
CA GLN A 69 -4.88 2.92 -12.80
C GLN A 69 -5.74 2.47 -11.62
N THR A 70 -5.43 2.94 -10.42
CA THR A 70 -6.11 2.57 -9.18
C THR A 70 -6.55 3.84 -8.43
N PRO A 71 -7.54 4.58 -8.97
CA PRO A 71 -7.89 5.90 -8.43
C PRO A 71 -8.78 5.88 -7.20
N THR A 72 -9.00 4.72 -6.58
CA THR A 72 -9.77 4.60 -5.33
C THR A 72 -8.89 4.12 -4.19
N ILE A 73 -9.29 4.44 -2.97
CA ILE A 73 -8.58 3.99 -1.77
C ILE A 73 -8.56 2.46 -1.71
N ALA A 74 -9.67 1.80 -2.01
CA ALA A 74 -9.76 0.34 -1.98
C ALA A 74 -8.77 -0.30 -2.95
N ALA A 75 -8.72 0.19 -4.20
CA ALA A 75 -7.81 -0.36 -5.20
C ALA A 75 -6.35 -0.07 -4.89
N LEU A 76 -6.05 1.17 -4.47
CA LEU A 76 -4.69 1.55 -4.10
C LEU A 76 -4.22 0.82 -2.85
N GLY A 77 -5.11 0.63 -1.89
CA GLY A 77 -4.83 -0.15 -0.69
C GLY A 77 -4.46 -1.59 -0.99
N GLU A 78 -5.10 -2.19 -1.98
CA GLU A 78 -4.78 -3.54 -2.42
C GLU A 78 -3.36 -3.62 -3.01
N VAL A 79 -2.97 -2.63 -3.81
CA VAL A 79 -1.61 -2.54 -4.36
C VAL A 79 -0.58 -2.47 -3.24
N ILE A 80 -0.81 -1.64 -2.25
CA ILE A 80 0.11 -1.47 -1.11
C ILE A 80 0.16 -2.75 -0.28
N PHE A 81 -0.99 -3.36 -0.01
CA PHE A 81 -1.04 -4.61 0.74
C PHE A 81 -0.25 -5.72 0.05
N ASN A 82 -0.44 -5.88 -1.26
CA ASN A 82 0.29 -6.88 -2.03
C ASN A 82 1.80 -6.64 -2.01
N ASP A 83 2.23 -5.38 -2.06
CA ASP A 83 3.64 -5.03 -1.93
C ASP A 83 4.19 -5.41 -0.55
N GLN A 84 3.45 -5.13 0.51
CA GLN A 84 3.86 -5.48 1.87
C GLN A 84 4.01 -6.99 2.05
N VAL A 85 3.07 -7.76 1.52
CA VAL A 85 3.13 -9.22 1.57
C VAL A 85 4.35 -9.74 0.82
N ALA A 86 4.63 -9.21 -0.36
CA ALA A 86 5.78 -9.61 -1.15
C ALA A 86 7.10 -9.32 -0.42
N ARG A 87 7.21 -8.17 0.23
CA ARG A 87 8.40 -7.80 1.00
C ARG A 87 8.58 -8.69 2.23
N PHE A 88 7.50 -8.98 2.91
CA PHE A 88 7.53 -9.86 4.08
C PHE A 88 8.06 -11.24 3.70
N ASP A 89 7.55 -11.82 2.62
CA ASP A 89 8.00 -13.12 2.13
C ASP A 89 9.48 -13.10 1.76
N ASN A 90 9.95 -12.05 1.09
CA ASN A 90 11.35 -11.90 0.71
C ASN A 90 12.25 -11.76 1.93
N ASP A 91 11.86 -10.95 2.91
CA ASP A 91 12.63 -10.76 4.14
C ASP A 91 12.73 -12.07 4.94
N GLU A 92 11.65 -12.84 4.99
CA GLU A 92 11.64 -14.12 5.67
C GLU A 92 12.56 -15.13 4.97
N ILE A 93 12.53 -15.18 3.64
CA ILE A 93 13.40 -16.05 2.85
C ILE A 93 14.87 -15.67 3.09
N GLU A 94 15.19 -14.38 3.06
CA GLU A 94 16.57 -13.91 3.33
C GLU A 94 17.03 -14.30 4.74
N ARG A 95 16.15 -14.16 5.72
CA ARG A 95 16.46 -14.53 7.10
C ARG A 95 16.71 -16.02 7.24
N LEU A 96 15.87 -16.86 6.64
CA LEU A 96 16.04 -18.31 6.65
C LEU A 96 17.33 -18.74 5.94
N SER A 97 17.64 -18.10 4.80
CA SER A 97 18.87 -18.36 4.06
C SER A 97 20.09 -18.03 4.90
N ALA A 98 20.07 -16.89 5.59
CA ALA A 98 21.17 -16.48 6.48
C ALA A 98 21.34 -17.46 7.64
N GLU A 99 20.25 -17.94 8.22
CA GLU A 99 20.29 -18.94 9.29
C GLU A 99 20.93 -20.24 8.80
N ILE A 100 20.56 -20.70 7.60
CA ILE A 100 21.13 -21.91 7.01
C ILE A 100 22.63 -21.73 6.76
N GLU A 101 23.06 -20.59 6.26
CA GLU A 101 24.48 -20.31 6.01
C GLU A 101 25.31 -20.30 7.28
N GLN A 102 24.71 -19.97 8.42
CA GLN A 102 25.38 -19.94 9.71
C GLN A 102 25.47 -21.31 10.39
N LEU A 103 24.74 -22.30 9.89
CA LEU A 103 24.75 -23.64 10.45
C LEU A 103 26.01 -24.40 10.09
N SER A 104 26.57 -25.15 11.04
CA SER A 104 27.68 -26.09 10.77
C SER A 104 27.16 -27.28 9.96
N GLU A 105 28.08 -28.02 9.35
CA GLU A 105 27.73 -29.25 8.64
C GLU A 105 26.94 -30.22 9.52
N ASP A 106 27.35 -30.37 10.78
CA ASP A 106 26.68 -31.26 11.72
C ASP A 106 25.25 -30.82 11.99
N GLN A 107 25.03 -29.51 12.14
CA GLN A 107 23.70 -28.94 12.32
C GLN A 107 22.81 -29.13 11.10
N LEU A 108 23.40 -28.95 9.90
CA LEU A 108 22.68 -29.19 8.65
C LEU A 108 22.26 -30.65 8.50
N ARG A 109 23.15 -31.57 8.85
CA ARG A 109 22.85 -33.01 8.82
C ARG A 109 21.72 -33.34 9.80
N ALA A 110 21.73 -32.73 10.97
CA ALA A 110 20.67 -32.94 11.96
C ALA A 110 19.32 -32.48 11.45
N LEU A 111 19.27 -31.41 10.66
CA LEU A 111 18.02 -30.93 10.05
C LEU A 111 17.54 -31.81 8.91
N LEU A 112 18.47 -32.47 8.20
CA LEU A 112 18.14 -33.31 7.04
C LEU A 112 17.76 -34.74 7.40
N ASN A 113 18.01 -35.16 8.60
CA ASN A 113 17.68 -36.51 9.07
C ASN A 113 16.29 -36.54 9.73
#